data_69f995322ac2fbf3e47f242cbe530849
#
_entry.id   69f995322ac2fbf3e47f242cbe530849
#
_cell.length_a   1.000
_cell.length_b   1.000
_cell.length_c   1.000
_cell.angle_alpha   90.00
_cell.angle_beta   90.00
_cell.angle_gamma   90.00
#
_symmetry.space_group_name_H-M   'P 1'
#
loop_
_entity.id
_entity.type
_entity.pdbx_description
1 polymer ?
#
loop_
_entity_poly.entity_id
_entity_poly.type
_entity_poly.pdbx_seq_one_letter_code
_entity_poly.pdbx_strand_id
1 'polypeptide(L)'
;MTRLEKIFKQTSAKKKILVTYTVAGDPSLKTSKKILDDLVSSGADILEIGVPFSDPMSEGPVIQKAHERALKKNIEFKDILNICKQIRKKNSSVPIVLMGYMNSFLSLKNKLAKELFLAGVDGVIVVDLPYDESKSFFENLRQEDIDLIRLISPTTDSKRLKQMLASSSGYLYYVSLKGITGAELKNFDEVKKKVKKIKSLTHLPVVVGFGIKDAKTAKKMASFSDGIVAVSYTHLRAHE
;
A
#
# COMPACT_ATOMS: atom_id res chain seq x y z
N MET A 1 -6.15 1.48 19.68
CA MET A 1 -6.72 1.00 18.40
C MET A 1 -6.32 1.95 17.31
N THR A 2 -5.49 1.50 16.36
CA THR A 2 -4.96 2.29 15.24
C THR A 2 -6.07 2.70 14.25
N ARG A 3 -5.77 3.65 13.32
CA ARG A 3 -6.73 4.01 12.26
C ARG A 3 -6.97 2.84 11.30
N LEU A 4 -5.92 2.05 11.02
CA LEU A 4 -6.05 0.83 10.20
C LEU A 4 -6.98 -0.19 10.86
N GLU A 5 -6.81 -0.47 12.15
CA GLU A 5 -7.74 -1.36 12.87
C GLU A 5 -9.18 -0.84 12.85
N LYS A 6 -9.38 0.47 13.02
CA LYS A 6 -10.72 1.08 13.01
C LYS A 6 -11.41 0.89 11.67
N ILE A 7 -10.71 1.17 10.56
CA ILE A 7 -11.33 1.09 9.23
C ILE A 7 -11.66 -0.36 8.87
N PHE A 8 -10.78 -1.32 9.19
CA PHE A 8 -11.05 -2.73 8.91
C PHE A 8 -12.15 -3.35 9.77
N LYS A 9 -12.40 -2.84 10.99
CA LYS A 9 -13.58 -3.26 11.79
C LYS A 9 -14.93 -2.91 11.13
N GLN A 10 -14.94 -1.97 10.20
CA GLN A 10 -16.13 -1.60 9.43
C GLN A 10 -16.39 -2.52 8.23
N THR A 11 -15.45 -3.45 7.92
CA THR A 11 -15.64 -4.38 6.81
C THR A 11 -16.78 -5.35 7.07
N SER A 12 -17.51 -5.66 6.02
CA SER A 12 -18.61 -6.61 6.04
C SER A 12 -18.73 -7.29 4.68
N ALA A 13 -19.71 -8.17 4.52
CA ALA A 13 -20.04 -8.71 3.20
C ALA A 13 -20.43 -7.61 2.20
N LYS A 14 -21.03 -6.51 2.69
CA LYS A 14 -21.52 -5.38 1.86
C LYS A 14 -20.50 -4.25 1.72
N LYS A 15 -19.62 -4.04 2.70
CA LYS A 15 -18.60 -2.97 2.68
C LYS A 15 -17.20 -3.55 2.65
N LYS A 16 -16.44 -3.25 1.61
CA LYS A 16 -15.03 -3.62 1.42
C LYS A 16 -14.17 -2.37 1.37
N ILE A 17 -12.91 -2.51 1.81
CA ILE A 17 -11.98 -1.38 1.86
C ILE A 17 -11.42 -1.10 0.47
N LEU A 18 -11.45 0.17 0.11
CA LEU A 18 -10.79 0.70 -1.08
C LEU A 18 -9.49 1.41 -0.68
N VAL A 19 -8.38 0.78 -1.01
CA VAL A 19 -7.05 1.41 -0.92
C VAL A 19 -6.75 2.04 -2.26
N THR A 20 -6.30 3.29 -2.27
CA THR A 20 -5.90 3.99 -3.51
C THR A 20 -4.42 4.30 -3.47
N TYR A 21 -3.69 3.86 -4.51
CA TYR A 21 -2.25 4.09 -4.67
C TYR A 21 -1.96 5.23 -5.65
N THR A 22 -1.04 6.13 -5.26
CA THR A 22 -0.46 7.14 -6.16
C THR A 22 0.95 7.50 -5.72
N VAL A 23 1.83 7.85 -6.68
CA VAL A 23 3.20 8.28 -6.38
C VAL A 23 3.20 9.72 -5.87
N ALA A 24 3.85 9.95 -4.72
CA ALA A 24 3.99 11.29 -4.13
C ALA A 24 4.79 12.21 -5.06
N GLY A 25 4.28 13.45 -5.20
CA GLY A 25 4.96 14.48 -6.01
C GLY A 25 4.76 14.36 -7.53
N ASP A 26 4.03 13.37 -8.02
CA ASP A 26 3.68 13.22 -9.44
C ASP A 26 2.36 13.95 -9.76
N PRO A 27 2.30 14.84 -10.76
CA PRO A 27 3.39 15.44 -11.51
C PRO A 27 4.05 16.64 -10.78
N SER A 28 3.55 17.03 -9.62
CA SER A 28 4.08 18.05 -8.72
C SER A 28 3.55 17.87 -7.31
N LEU A 29 4.21 18.40 -6.28
CA LEU A 29 3.75 18.35 -4.88
C LEU A 29 2.33 18.91 -4.72
N LYS A 30 2.06 20.08 -5.35
CA LYS A 30 0.73 20.71 -5.29
C LYS A 30 -0.36 19.83 -5.90
N THR A 31 -0.11 19.27 -7.08
CA THR A 31 -1.07 18.42 -7.78
C THR A 31 -1.24 17.07 -7.06
N SER A 32 -0.16 16.44 -6.63
CA SER A 32 -0.18 15.20 -5.87
C SER A 32 -1.03 15.35 -4.60
N LYS A 33 -0.83 16.43 -3.84
CA LYS A 33 -1.65 16.73 -2.67
C LYS A 33 -3.13 16.88 -3.03
N LYS A 34 -3.46 17.60 -4.12
CA LYS A 34 -4.84 17.75 -4.57
C LYS A 34 -5.45 16.41 -4.93
N ILE A 35 -4.73 15.54 -5.65
CA ILE A 35 -5.17 14.18 -5.98
C ILE A 35 -5.51 13.40 -4.70
N LEU A 36 -4.65 13.45 -3.68
CA LEU A 36 -4.89 12.76 -2.42
C LEU A 36 -6.13 13.29 -1.68
N ASP A 37 -6.31 14.62 -1.64
CA ASP A 37 -7.50 15.25 -1.08
C ASP A 37 -8.78 14.81 -1.85
N ASP A 38 -8.72 14.76 -3.19
CA ASP A 38 -9.83 14.36 -4.06
C ASP A 38 -10.15 12.85 -3.89
N LEU A 39 -9.14 12.00 -3.74
CA LEU A 39 -9.34 10.56 -3.46
C LEU A 39 -10.09 10.33 -2.15
N VAL A 40 -9.72 11.06 -1.08
CA VAL A 40 -10.43 10.97 0.20
C VAL A 40 -11.89 11.41 0.05
N SER A 41 -12.14 12.54 -0.60
CA SER A 41 -13.51 13.04 -0.81
C SER A 41 -14.33 12.14 -1.73
N SER A 42 -13.69 11.37 -2.60
CA SER A 42 -14.33 10.39 -3.49
C SER A 42 -14.56 9.03 -2.85
N GLY A 43 -14.19 8.85 -1.57
CA GLY A 43 -14.49 7.64 -0.81
C GLY A 43 -13.38 6.61 -0.73
N ALA A 44 -12.12 6.99 -0.95
CA ALA A 44 -10.98 6.15 -0.60
C ALA A 44 -10.96 5.90 0.92
N ASP A 45 -10.90 4.64 1.32
CA ASP A 45 -10.84 4.25 2.72
C ASP A 45 -9.41 4.32 3.28
N ILE A 46 -8.39 4.07 2.45
CA ILE A 46 -6.96 4.13 2.81
C ILE A 46 -6.20 4.80 1.67
N LEU A 47 -5.33 5.73 2.01
CA LEU A 47 -4.36 6.31 1.07
C LEU A 47 -3.05 5.53 1.12
N GLU A 48 -2.65 4.94 0.00
CA GLU A 48 -1.33 4.34 -0.20
C GLU A 48 -0.49 5.30 -1.06
N ILE A 49 0.57 5.82 -0.50
CA ILE A 49 1.40 6.88 -1.10
C ILE A 49 2.76 6.31 -1.43
N GLY A 50 3.07 6.21 -2.72
CA GLY A 50 4.35 5.73 -3.22
C GLY A 50 5.47 6.76 -2.98
N VAL A 51 6.54 6.32 -2.32
CA VAL A 51 7.76 7.11 -2.12
C VAL A 51 8.59 7.05 -3.39
N PRO A 52 8.90 8.18 -4.07
CA PRO A 52 9.70 8.18 -5.29
C PRO A 52 11.05 7.49 -5.10
N PHE A 53 11.42 6.64 -6.08
CA PHE A 53 12.67 5.89 -6.07
C PHE A 53 13.21 5.74 -7.48
N SER A 54 14.55 5.71 -7.64
CA SER A 54 15.21 5.66 -8.97
C SER A 54 15.02 4.32 -9.67
N ASP A 55 14.97 3.23 -8.89
CA ASP A 55 14.99 1.87 -9.41
C ASP A 55 13.80 1.04 -8.93
N PRO A 56 12.55 1.44 -9.28
CA PRO A 56 11.34 0.80 -8.77
C PRO A 56 11.06 -0.53 -9.48
N MET A 57 11.90 -1.54 -9.20
CA MET A 57 11.96 -2.83 -9.91
C MET A 57 10.67 -3.65 -9.85
N SER A 58 9.83 -3.41 -8.84
CA SER A 58 8.56 -4.14 -8.67
C SER A 58 7.38 -3.45 -9.36
N GLU A 59 7.63 -2.28 -9.98
CA GLU A 59 6.59 -1.45 -10.57
C GLU A 59 6.52 -1.62 -12.09
N GLY A 60 5.33 -1.46 -12.65
CA GLY A 60 5.12 -1.42 -14.09
C GLY A 60 5.53 -0.07 -14.72
N PRO A 61 5.65 -0.02 -16.07
CA PRO A 61 6.22 1.13 -16.78
C PRO A 61 5.52 2.46 -16.48
N VAL A 62 4.20 2.43 -16.24
CA VAL A 62 3.42 3.64 -15.96
C VAL A 62 3.82 4.23 -14.60
N ILE A 63 3.97 3.38 -13.59
CA ILE A 63 4.38 3.81 -12.25
C ILE A 63 5.86 4.19 -12.23
N GLN A 64 6.73 3.47 -12.95
CA GLN A 64 8.13 3.87 -13.13
C GLN A 64 8.25 5.29 -13.67
N LYS A 65 7.48 5.63 -14.70
CA LYS A 65 7.41 7.01 -15.24
C LYS A 65 6.90 8.03 -14.22
N ALA A 66 6.00 7.64 -13.32
CA ALA A 66 5.53 8.52 -12.25
C ALA A 66 6.66 8.81 -11.23
N HIS A 67 7.43 7.78 -10.85
CA HIS A 67 8.63 7.95 -10.01
C HIS A 67 9.64 8.89 -10.69
N GLU A 68 9.94 8.67 -11.98
CA GLU A 68 10.85 9.53 -12.74
C GLU A 68 10.40 11.00 -12.76
N ARG A 69 9.09 11.26 -12.99
CA ARG A 69 8.56 12.64 -12.99
C ARG A 69 8.70 13.31 -11.63
N ALA A 70 8.43 12.57 -10.55
CA ALA A 70 8.59 13.08 -9.19
C ALA A 70 10.06 13.38 -8.87
N LEU A 71 10.98 12.45 -9.19
CA LEU A 71 12.42 12.64 -8.95
C LEU A 71 13.00 13.82 -9.75
N LYS A 72 12.56 14.03 -11.00
CA LYS A 72 12.93 15.23 -11.79
C LYS A 72 12.51 16.56 -11.14
N LYS A 73 11.59 16.53 -10.16
CA LYS A 73 11.18 17.70 -9.36
C LYS A 73 11.90 17.77 -8.02
N ASN A 74 12.95 16.96 -7.82
CA ASN A 74 13.73 16.87 -6.59
C ASN A 74 12.86 16.63 -5.34
N ILE A 75 11.84 15.77 -5.47
CA ILE A 75 10.97 15.42 -4.34
C ILE A 75 11.77 14.56 -3.35
N GLU A 76 11.85 15.02 -2.13
CA GLU A 76 12.54 14.35 -1.04
C GLU A 76 11.54 13.70 -0.05
N PHE A 77 12.02 12.78 0.78
CA PHE A 77 11.19 12.11 1.79
C PHE A 77 10.50 13.09 2.74
N LYS A 78 11.17 14.19 3.11
CA LYS A 78 10.58 15.26 3.93
C LYS A 78 9.34 15.91 3.31
N ASP A 79 9.31 16.04 1.97
CA ASP A 79 8.18 16.63 1.26
C ASP A 79 6.95 15.71 1.34
N ILE A 80 7.18 14.39 1.29
CA ILE A 80 6.14 13.38 1.45
C ILE A 80 5.56 13.44 2.86
N LEU A 81 6.42 13.50 3.88
CA LEU A 81 5.97 13.66 5.26
C LEU A 81 5.16 14.95 5.45
N ASN A 82 5.53 16.05 4.77
CA ASN A 82 4.77 17.29 4.80
C ASN A 82 3.39 17.14 4.14
N ILE A 83 3.28 16.41 3.02
CA ILE A 83 1.98 16.07 2.42
C ILE A 83 1.13 15.29 3.43
N CYS A 84 1.67 14.26 4.08
CA CYS A 84 0.95 13.49 5.09
C CYS A 84 0.45 14.38 6.26
N LYS A 85 1.31 15.26 6.79
CA LYS A 85 0.93 16.24 7.83
C LYS A 85 -0.22 17.15 7.38
N GLN A 86 -0.20 17.60 6.13
CA GLN A 86 -1.26 18.47 5.59
C GLN A 86 -2.58 17.73 5.39
N ILE A 87 -2.54 16.47 4.93
CA ILE A 87 -3.73 15.60 4.85
C ILE A 87 -4.30 15.40 6.25
N ARG A 88 -3.43 15.08 7.23
CA ARG A 88 -3.83 14.82 8.61
C ARG A 88 -4.51 16.01 9.29
N LYS A 89 -4.09 17.23 8.98
CA LYS A 89 -4.74 18.46 9.45
C LYS A 89 -6.19 18.61 8.97
N LYS A 90 -6.50 18.10 7.77
CA LYS A 90 -7.85 18.15 7.18
C LYS A 90 -8.70 16.93 7.52
N ASN A 91 -8.06 15.78 7.62
CA ASN A 91 -8.72 14.50 7.87
C ASN A 91 -7.95 13.69 8.91
N SER A 92 -8.52 13.58 10.11
CA SER A 92 -7.91 12.87 11.24
C SER A 92 -8.13 11.35 11.19
N SER A 93 -9.03 10.85 10.33
CA SER A 93 -9.51 9.47 10.35
C SER A 93 -8.98 8.58 9.22
N VAL A 94 -8.71 9.11 8.02
CA VAL A 94 -8.25 8.29 6.88
C VAL A 94 -6.84 7.72 7.19
N PRO A 95 -6.64 6.40 7.12
CA PRO A 95 -5.31 5.83 7.24
C PRO A 95 -4.40 6.23 6.07
N ILE A 96 -3.13 6.46 6.38
CA ILE A 96 -2.06 6.77 5.41
C ILE A 96 -1.00 5.69 5.51
N VAL A 97 -0.72 5.03 4.40
CA VAL A 97 0.33 4.03 4.26
C VAL A 97 1.37 4.52 3.25
N LEU A 98 2.65 4.52 3.62
CA LEU A 98 3.74 4.80 2.67
C LEU A 98 4.25 3.50 2.07
N MET A 99 4.32 3.43 0.76
CA MET A 99 4.94 2.30 0.04
C MET A 99 6.24 2.76 -0.63
N GLY A 100 7.31 2.02 -0.40
CA GLY A 100 8.61 2.37 -0.98
C GLY A 100 9.64 1.26 -0.84
N TYR A 101 10.88 1.61 -1.13
CA TYR A 101 12.03 0.73 -1.08
C TYR A 101 12.88 1.05 0.15
N MET A 102 13.57 0.05 0.69
CA MET A 102 14.29 0.17 1.97
C MET A 102 15.24 1.37 2.01
N ASN A 103 15.96 1.62 0.92
CA ASN A 103 16.91 2.74 0.83
C ASN A 103 16.25 4.11 1.08
N SER A 104 15.01 4.30 0.62
CA SER A 104 14.26 5.54 0.88
C SER A 104 13.98 5.74 2.37
N PHE A 105 13.62 4.67 3.08
CA PHE A 105 13.33 4.71 4.51
C PHE A 105 14.58 4.87 5.38
N LEU A 106 15.71 4.29 4.96
CA LEU A 106 16.99 4.41 5.66
C LEU A 106 17.52 5.85 5.74
N SER A 107 17.06 6.75 4.87
CA SER A 107 17.44 8.16 4.89
C SER A 107 17.18 8.85 6.24
N LEU A 108 16.18 8.42 6.98
CA LEU A 108 15.82 8.94 8.31
C LEU A 108 16.49 8.21 9.49
N LYS A 109 17.22 7.13 9.22
CA LYS A 109 17.95 6.35 10.24
C LYS A 109 17.04 6.01 11.44
N ASN A 110 17.56 6.15 12.65
CA ASN A 110 16.85 5.84 13.91
C ASN A 110 15.65 6.76 14.20
N LYS A 111 15.45 7.83 13.43
CA LYS A 111 14.31 8.75 13.60
C LYS A 111 13.09 8.35 12.76
N LEU A 112 13.21 7.31 11.92
CA LEU A 112 12.17 6.94 10.96
C LEU A 112 10.79 6.78 11.59
N ALA A 113 10.64 5.88 12.57
CA ALA A 113 9.34 5.60 13.19
C ALA A 113 8.70 6.86 13.79
N LYS A 114 9.48 7.65 14.52
CA LYS A 114 9.04 8.91 15.12
C LYS A 114 8.61 9.94 14.07
N GLU A 115 9.36 10.11 12.99
CA GLU A 115 9.01 11.07 11.93
C GLU A 115 7.74 10.63 11.19
N LEU A 116 7.57 9.33 10.95
CA LEU A 116 6.33 8.77 10.38
C LEU A 116 5.14 9.05 11.30
N PHE A 117 5.26 8.77 12.59
CA PHE A 117 4.23 9.06 13.59
C PHE A 117 3.86 10.54 13.62
N LEU A 118 4.85 11.44 13.71
CA LEU A 118 4.63 12.89 13.71
C LEU A 118 4.02 13.41 12.41
N ALA A 119 4.22 12.71 11.31
CA ALA A 119 3.57 13.01 10.03
C ALA A 119 2.15 12.45 9.94
N GLY A 120 1.72 11.62 10.91
CA GLY A 120 0.41 10.97 10.94
C GLY A 120 0.28 9.81 9.97
N VAL A 121 1.41 9.17 9.61
CA VAL A 121 1.45 7.91 8.86
C VAL A 121 1.01 6.78 9.79
N ASP A 122 0.27 5.81 9.27
CA ASP A 122 -0.29 4.68 10.04
C ASP A 122 0.44 3.38 9.75
N GLY A 123 1.08 3.27 8.59
CA GLY A 123 1.81 2.06 8.22
C GLY A 123 2.76 2.26 7.05
N VAL A 124 3.61 1.26 6.84
CA VAL A 124 4.54 1.22 5.71
C VAL A 124 4.50 -0.12 5.00
N ILE A 125 4.74 -0.08 3.69
CA ILE A 125 5.05 -1.23 2.83
C ILE A 125 6.47 -1.04 2.33
N VAL A 126 7.39 -1.94 2.71
CA VAL A 126 8.76 -1.93 2.21
C VAL A 126 8.92 -3.09 1.24
N VAL A 127 9.02 -2.74 -0.06
CA VAL A 127 8.87 -3.70 -1.16
C VAL A 127 10.01 -4.72 -1.20
N ASP A 128 11.22 -4.28 -0.91
CA ASP A 128 12.47 -5.02 -1.01
C ASP A 128 13.04 -5.45 0.36
N LEU A 129 12.25 -5.42 1.44
CA LEU A 129 12.66 -5.87 2.77
C LEU A 129 12.35 -7.36 2.98
N PRO A 130 13.36 -8.25 2.96
CA PRO A 130 13.17 -9.67 3.25
C PRO A 130 12.67 -9.88 4.69
N TYR A 131 11.89 -10.95 4.89
CA TYR A 131 11.40 -11.30 6.23
C TYR A 131 12.55 -11.47 7.23
N ASP A 132 13.59 -12.18 6.85
CA ASP A 132 14.70 -12.54 7.76
C ASP A 132 15.48 -11.32 8.26
N GLU A 133 15.45 -10.21 7.53
CA GLU A 133 16.14 -8.94 7.86
C GLU A 133 15.21 -7.92 8.53
N SER A 134 13.93 -8.23 8.64
CA SER A 134 12.91 -7.23 9.00
C SER A 134 12.65 -7.07 10.50
N LYS A 135 13.23 -7.93 11.37
CA LYS A 135 12.87 -7.97 12.79
C LYS A 135 13.10 -6.63 13.50
N SER A 136 14.30 -6.10 13.43
CA SER A 136 14.65 -4.82 14.08
C SER A 136 13.86 -3.64 13.50
N PHE A 137 13.64 -3.65 12.20
CA PHE A 137 12.83 -2.64 11.53
C PHE A 137 11.37 -2.67 12.01
N PHE A 138 10.78 -3.86 12.12
CA PHE A 138 9.42 -4.05 12.62
C PHE A 138 9.29 -3.62 14.10
N GLU A 139 10.25 -4.01 14.96
CA GLU A 139 10.26 -3.62 16.35
C GLU A 139 10.37 -2.10 16.54
N ASN A 140 11.17 -1.43 15.73
CA ASN A 140 11.28 0.03 15.72
C ASN A 140 9.97 0.72 15.34
N LEU A 141 9.30 0.26 14.29
CA LEU A 141 8.01 0.80 13.85
C LEU A 141 6.93 0.62 14.93
N ARG A 142 6.90 -0.53 15.60
CA ARG A 142 5.92 -0.82 16.65
C ARG A 142 6.02 0.08 17.87
N GLN A 143 7.19 0.64 18.17
CA GLN A 143 7.36 1.59 19.28
C GLN A 143 6.54 2.86 19.11
N GLU A 144 6.19 3.19 17.87
CA GLU A 144 5.42 4.38 17.51
C GLU A 144 4.05 4.03 16.87
N ASP A 145 3.52 2.81 17.11
CA ASP A 145 2.25 2.33 16.55
C ASP A 145 2.15 2.41 15.02
N ILE A 146 3.29 2.27 14.31
CA ILE A 146 3.33 2.19 12.84
C ILE A 146 3.25 0.73 12.41
N ASP A 147 2.28 0.42 11.56
CA ASP A 147 2.09 -0.94 11.03
C ASP A 147 3.08 -1.28 9.91
N LEU A 148 3.59 -2.50 9.90
CA LEU A 148 4.36 -3.06 8.78
C LEU A 148 3.48 -4.01 7.96
N ILE A 149 3.00 -3.50 6.82
CA ILE A 149 2.17 -4.25 5.87
C ILE A 149 3.08 -5.11 5.00
N ARG A 150 2.80 -6.41 4.92
CA ARG A 150 3.60 -7.34 4.12
C ARG A 150 2.95 -7.65 2.77
N LEU A 151 3.81 -7.67 1.74
CA LEU A 151 3.44 -8.14 0.41
C LEU A 151 3.53 -9.67 0.37
N ILE A 152 2.43 -10.33 0.08
CA ILE A 152 2.35 -11.78 -0.08
C ILE A 152 2.18 -12.09 -1.57
N SER A 153 3.13 -12.84 -2.15
CA SER A 153 3.08 -13.23 -3.55
C SER A 153 2.40 -14.60 -3.76
N PRO A 154 1.94 -14.91 -4.99
CA PRO A 154 1.43 -16.24 -5.32
C PRO A 154 2.45 -17.36 -5.11
N THR A 155 3.74 -17.04 -5.16
CA THR A 155 4.85 -17.98 -5.01
C THR A 155 5.27 -18.18 -3.55
N THR A 156 4.72 -17.41 -2.60
CA THR A 156 5.02 -17.57 -1.18
C THR A 156 4.53 -18.93 -0.68
N ASP A 157 5.45 -19.78 -0.25
CA ASP A 157 5.12 -21.08 0.33
C ASP A 157 4.54 -20.96 1.75
N SER A 158 4.02 -22.07 2.28
CA SER A 158 3.30 -22.08 3.56
C SER A 158 4.21 -21.86 4.77
N LYS A 159 5.49 -22.23 4.70
CA LYS A 159 6.47 -22.03 5.79
C LYS A 159 6.83 -20.56 5.86
N ARG A 160 7.21 -19.97 4.72
CA ARG A 160 7.54 -18.56 4.61
C ARG A 160 6.35 -17.67 4.97
N LEU A 161 5.14 -18.04 4.55
CA LEU A 161 3.93 -17.31 4.90
C LEU A 161 3.75 -17.23 6.44
N LYS A 162 3.85 -18.36 7.16
CA LYS A 162 3.75 -18.37 8.63
C LYS A 162 4.79 -17.48 9.30
N GLN A 163 6.02 -17.49 8.79
CA GLN A 163 7.09 -16.62 9.30
C GLN A 163 6.78 -15.14 9.06
N MET A 164 6.33 -14.79 7.87
CA MET A 164 5.96 -13.41 7.52
C MET A 164 4.81 -12.89 8.38
N LEU A 165 3.82 -13.73 8.70
CA LEU A 165 2.69 -13.35 9.55
C LEU A 165 3.13 -12.89 10.96
N ALA A 166 4.21 -13.48 11.51
CA ALA A 166 4.71 -13.12 12.83
C ALA A 166 5.28 -11.68 12.91
N SER A 167 5.67 -11.08 11.78
CA SER A 167 6.18 -9.70 11.67
C SER A 167 5.32 -8.85 10.75
N SER A 168 4.02 -9.09 10.73
CA SER A 168 3.04 -8.31 9.97
C SER A 168 2.06 -7.65 10.90
N SER A 169 1.62 -6.45 10.56
CA SER A 169 0.53 -5.76 11.27
C SER A 169 -0.31 -4.94 10.30
N GLY A 170 -1.41 -4.35 10.78
CA GLY A 170 -2.35 -3.61 9.96
C GLY A 170 -3.15 -4.52 9.05
N TYR A 171 -2.62 -4.87 7.88
CA TYR A 171 -3.22 -5.81 6.92
C TYR A 171 -2.14 -6.52 6.09
N LEU A 172 -2.56 -7.53 5.34
CA LEU A 172 -1.70 -8.20 4.36
C LEU A 172 -2.08 -7.75 2.95
N TYR A 173 -1.10 -7.43 2.15
CA TYR A 173 -1.28 -7.07 0.75
C TYR A 173 -0.96 -8.29 -0.12
N TYR A 174 -1.99 -8.94 -0.68
CA TYR A 174 -1.80 -10.04 -1.62
C TYR A 174 -1.62 -9.52 -3.04
N VAL A 175 -0.44 -9.76 -3.60
CA VAL A 175 -0.10 -9.43 -5.00
C VAL A 175 -0.67 -10.53 -5.89
N SER A 176 -1.72 -10.25 -6.65
CA SER A 176 -2.49 -11.28 -7.38
C SER A 176 -1.87 -11.78 -8.68
N LEU A 177 -0.78 -11.16 -9.15
CA LEU A 177 -0.13 -11.51 -10.41
C LEU A 177 1.30 -12.01 -10.22
N LYS A 178 1.69 -12.95 -11.09
CA LYS A 178 3.09 -13.28 -11.36
C LYS A 178 3.59 -12.32 -12.44
N GLY A 179 4.33 -11.28 -12.08
CA GLY A 179 4.91 -10.34 -13.02
C GLY A 179 4.60 -8.88 -12.72
N ILE A 180 4.90 -8.01 -13.67
CA ILE A 180 4.77 -6.55 -13.54
C ILE A 180 3.32 -6.08 -13.58
N THR A 181 3.08 -4.92 -12.99
CA THR A 181 1.82 -4.18 -13.00
C THR A 181 1.29 -4.03 -14.43
N GLY A 182 0.04 -4.45 -14.67
CA GLY A 182 -0.62 -4.28 -15.97
C GLY A 182 -0.89 -5.56 -16.77
N ALA A 183 -0.46 -6.74 -16.30
CA ALA A 183 -0.81 -8.02 -16.91
C ALA A 183 -2.27 -8.42 -16.62
N GLU A 184 -2.88 -9.21 -17.51
CA GLU A 184 -4.25 -9.70 -17.30
C GLU A 184 -4.31 -10.83 -16.28
N LEU A 185 -5.28 -10.74 -15.36
CA LEU A 185 -5.63 -11.83 -14.44
C LEU A 185 -6.40 -12.92 -15.21
N LYS A 186 -5.71 -14.01 -15.54
CA LYS A 186 -6.32 -15.16 -16.23
C LYS A 186 -7.00 -16.15 -15.28
N ASN A 187 -6.71 -16.13 -13.95
CA ASN A 187 -7.22 -17.16 -13.03
C ASN A 187 -7.66 -16.60 -11.66
N PHE A 188 -8.90 -16.10 -11.62
CA PHE A 188 -9.52 -15.61 -10.38
C PHE A 188 -9.69 -16.68 -9.31
N ASP A 189 -9.90 -17.92 -9.69
CA ASP A 189 -10.14 -19.02 -8.73
C ASP A 189 -8.85 -19.39 -7.99
N GLU A 190 -7.71 -19.29 -8.64
CA GLU A 190 -6.41 -19.47 -7.98
C GLU A 190 -6.17 -18.37 -6.93
N VAL A 191 -6.41 -17.11 -7.29
CA VAL A 191 -6.32 -15.97 -6.36
C VAL A 191 -7.26 -16.18 -5.18
N LYS A 192 -8.52 -16.54 -5.42
CA LYS A 192 -9.52 -16.82 -4.40
C LYS A 192 -9.08 -17.95 -3.44
N LYS A 193 -8.55 -19.06 -3.98
CA LYS A 193 -8.02 -20.18 -3.17
C LYS A 193 -6.87 -19.72 -2.28
N LYS A 194 -5.91 -18.95 -2.81
CA LYS A 194 -4.77 -18.42 -2.05
C LYS A 194 -5.22 -17.46 -0.95
N VAL A 195 -6.08 -16.50 -1.27
CA VAL A 195 -6.62 -15.55 -0.28
C VAL A 195 -7.35 -16.28 0.84
N LYS A 196 -8.20 -17.27 0.52
CA LYS A 196 -8.87 -18.09 1.53
C LYS A 196 -7.86 -18.83 2.42
N LYS A 197 -6.81 -19.40 1.84
CA LYS A 197 -5.74 -20.06 2.60
C LYS A 197 -5.01 -19.07 3.53
N ILE A 198 -4.70 -17.87 3.07
CA ILE A 198 -4.06 -16.85 3.91
C ILE A 198 -4.99 -16.50 5.08
N LYS A 199 -6.26 -16.22 4.81
CA LYS A 199 -7.26 -15.88 5.84
C LYS A 199 -7.50 -16.99 6.87
N SER A 200 -7.26 -18.25 6.55
CA SER A 200 -7.33 -19.34 7.53
C SER A 200 -6.11 -19.43 8.46
N LEU A 201 -5.05 -18.69 8.18
CA LEU A 201 -3.80 -18.69 8.95
C LEU A 201 -3.59 -17.44 9.81
N THR A 202 -4.43 -16.42 9.65
CA THR A 202 -4.28 -15.13 10.34
C THR A 202 -5.62 -14.43 10.54
N HIS A 203 -5.67 -13.58 11.54
CA HIS A 203 -6.78 -12.64 11.77
C HIS A 203 -6.57 -11.29 11.06
N LEU A 204 -5.38 -11.06 10.46
CA LEU A 204 -5.13 -9.83 9.72
C LEU A 204 -6.01 -9.77 8.48
N PRO A 205 -6.58 -8.59 8.17
CA PRO A 205 -7.31 -8.39 6.91
C PRO A 205 -6.42 -8.65 5.70
N VAL A 206 -7.01 -9.15 4.61
CA VAL A 206 -6.30 -9.41 3.36
C VAL A 206 -6.85 -8.51 2.27
N VAL A 207 -6.01 -7.59 1.79
CA VAL A 207 -6.29 -6.69 0.67
C VAL A 207 -5.64 -7.26 -0.59
N VAL A 208 -6.34 -7.21 -1.72
CA VAL A 208 -5.83 -7.73 -3.00
C VAL A 208 -5.50 -6.57 -3.92
N GLY A 209 -4.29 -6.57 -4.43
CA GLY A 209 -3.84 -5.62 -5.45
C GLY A 209 -3.33 -6.31 -6.71
N PHE A 210 -3.04 -5.50 -7.73
CA PHE A 210 -2.62 -5.88 -9.07
C PHE A 210 -3.74 -6.48 -9.94
N GLY A 211 -3.73 -6.10 -11.22
CA GLY A 211 -4.69 -6.58 -12.22
C GLY A 211 -6.12 -6.03 -12.08
N ILE A 212 -6.33 -5.03 -11.23
CA ILE A 212 -7.61 -4.34 -11.09
C ILE A 212 -7.63 -3.17 -12.07
N LYS A 213 -8.36 -3.36 -13.17
CA LYS A 213 -8.43 -2.39 -14.27
C LYS A 213 -9.78 -1.70 -14.42
N ASP A 214 -10.82 -2.23 -13.79
CA ASP A 214 -12.20 -1.73 -13.87
C ASP A 214 -13.03 -2.11 -12.64
N ALA A 215 -14.22 -1.52 -12.53
CA ALA A 215 -15.15 -1.76 -11.42
C ALA A 215 -15.62 -3.23 -11.35
N LYS A 216 -15.73 -3.94 -12.49
CA LYS A 216 -16.15 -5.35 -12.54
C LYS A 216 -15.07 -6.25 -11.92
N THR A 217 -13.81 -6.03 -12.27
CA THR A 217 -12.66 -6.74 -11.69
C THR A 217 -12.54 -6.41 -10.20
N ALA A 218 -12.66 -5.13 -9.83
CA ALA A 218 -12.66 -4.67 -8.44
C ALA A 218 -13.73 -5.39 -7.60
N LYS A 219 -14.97 -5.41 -8.06
CA LYS A 219 -16.10 -6.10 -7.40
C LYS A 219 -15.84 -7.60 -7.23
N LYS A 220 -15.29 -8.25 -8.27
CA LYS A 220 -14.97 -9.68 -8.23
C LYS A 220 -13.87 -9.98 -7.20
N MET A 221 -12.80 -9.18 -7.14
CA MET A 221 -11.72 -9.34 -6.14
C MET A 221 -12.23 -9.06 -4.72
N ALA A 222 -13.00 -7.99 -4.54
CA ALA A 222 -13.59 -7.63 -3.27
C ALA A 222 -14.53 -8.70 -2.69
N SER A 223 -15.13 -9.56 -3.52
CA SER A 223 -16.06 -10.60 -3.06
C SER A 223 -15.44 -11.65 -2.13
N PHE A 224 -14.11 -11.86 -2.19
CA PHE A 224 -13.40 -12.85 -1.38
C PHE A 224 -12.23 -12.29 -0.56
N SER A 225 -11.97 -10.99 -0.63
CA SER A 225 -10.98 -10.26 0.17
C SER A 225 -11.65 -9.29 1.13
N ASP A 226 -10.86 -8.62 1.98
CA ASP A 226 -11.34 -7.58 2.90
C ASP A 226 -11.25 -6.19 2.28
N GLY A 227 -10.47 -6.07 1.20
CA GLY A 227 -10.32 -4.85 0.43
C GLY A 227 -9.56 -5.07 -0.87
N ILE A 228 -9.45 -4.02 -1.65
CA ILE A 228 -8.74 -3.98 -2.92
C ILE A 228 -7.83 -2.75 -2.99
N VAL A 229 -6.78 -2.84 -3.81
CA VAL A 229 -5.94 -1.67 -4.14
C VAL A 229 -6.20 -1.27 -5.58
N ALA A 230 -6.65 -0.02 -5.76
CA ALA A 230 -6.76 0.62 -7.06
C ALA A 230 -5.56 1.56 -7.29
N VAL A 231 -4.92 1.44 -8.44
CA VAL A 231 -3.75 2.24 -8.79
C VAL A 231 -4.17 3.38 -9.72
N SER A 232 -3.58 4.56 -9.55
CA SER A 232 -3.97 5.82 -10.22
C SER A 232 -4.01 5.78 -11.76
N TYR A 233 -3.23 4.89 -12.42
CA TYR A 233 -3.25 4.76 -13.88
C TYR A 233 -4.45 3.94 -14.42
N THR A 234 -5.31 3.42 -13.57
CA THR A 234 -6.49 2.64 -13.98
C THR A 234 -7.40 3.45 -14.93
N HIS A 235 -7.39 4.79 -14.81
CA HIS A 235 -8.15 5.70 -15.68
C HIS A 235 -7.48 5.93 -17.05
N LEU A 236 -6.16 5.88 -17.14
CA LEU A 236 -5.44 6.14 -18.40
C LEU A 236 -5.65 5.04 -19.44
N ARG A 237 -5.92 3.81 -18.98
CA ARG A 237 -6.22 2.66 -19.88
C ARG A 237 -7.65 2.60 -20.38
N ALA A 238 -8.56 3.38 -19.83
CA ALA A 238 -9.95 3.44 -20.32
C ALA A 238 -10.09 4.27 -21.61
N HIS A 239 -9.03 4.94 -22.06
CA HIS A 239 -9.00 5.79 -23.25
C HIS A 239 -8.01 5.30 -24.33
N GLU A 240 -7.32 4.16 -24.15
CA GLU A 240 -6.57 3.42 -25.17
C GLU A 240 -7.39 2.21 -25.65
#